data_79b52214f8ebbf03d7ac925fc80f6382
#
_entry.id   79b52214f8ebbf03d7ac925fc80f6382
#
_cell.length_a   1.000
_cell.length_b   1.000
_cell.length_c   1.000
_cell.angle_alpha   90.00
_cell.angle_beta   90.00
_cell.angle_gamma   90.00
#
_symmetry.space_group_name_H-M   'P 1'
#
loop_
_entity.id
_entity.type
_entity.pdbx_description
1 polymer ?
#
loop_
_entity_poly.entity_id
_entity_poly.type
_entity_poly.pdbx_seq_one_letter_code
_entity_poly.pdbx_strand_id
1 'polypeptide(L)'
;ADVTVAGGTGATGAPGDVHWETAARVARVVLPWLVDAPARTVLNVNTPDIPLADLRGVRFAELAPVGGVRTVITGRDSTGLDLDLVANEELMPDDSDTALIRSGWAAVTPITPASAFGLDLPLAEWERDIGGEDRPR
;
A
#
# COMPACT_ATOMS: atom_id res chain seq x y z
N ALA A 1 -7.85 16.68 7.37
CA ALA A 1 -7.54 15.38 6.77
C ALA A 1 -6.04 15.28 6.50
N ASP A 2 -5.46 14.15 6.86
CA ASP A 2 -4.04 13.89 6.61
C ASP A 2 -3.93 12.70 5.65
N VAL A 3 -3.10 12.85 4.62
CA VAL A 3 -2.78 11.78 3.66
C VAL A 3 -1.37 11.32 3.88
N THR A 4 -1.21 10.06 4.19
CA THR A 4 0.11 9.41 4.16
C THR A 4 0.13 8.48 2.94
N VAL A 5 1.00 8.79 1.97
CA VAL A 5 1.28 7.90 0.84
C VAL A 5 2.56 7.15 1.17
N ALA A 6 2.44 5.87 1.45
CA ALA A 6 3.58 5.00 1.61
C ALA A 6 3.80 4.21 0.32
N GLY A 7 4.88 4.51 -0.39
CA GLY A 7 5.35 3.69 -1.51
C GLY A 7 6.21 2.55 -0.96
N GLY A 8 5.69 1.32 -0.96
CA GLY A 8 6.48 0.16 -0.60
C GLY A 8 7.34 -0.27 -1.78
N THR A 9 8.63 0.00 -1.74
CA THR A 9 9.59 -0.63 -2.65
C THR A 9 9.80 -2.06 -2.19
N GLY A 10 9.21 -3.03 -2.88
CA GLY A 10 9.71 -4.39 -2.84
C GLY A 10 11.15 -4.38 -3.34
N ALA A 11 12.09 -4.55 -2.43
CA ALA A 11 13.51 -4.29 -2.61
C ALA A 11 14.18 -5.28 -3.60
N THR A 12 14.01 -5.08 -4.90
CA THR A 12 14.81 -5.76 -5.94
C THR A 12 15.13 -4.87 -7.13
N GLY A 13 14.70 -3.60 -7.14
CA GLY A 13 15.03 -2.65 -8.21
C GLY A 13 16.28 -1.84 -7.88
N ALA A 14 17.10 -1.54 -8.88
CA ALA A 14 18.16 -0.56 -8.76
C ALA A 14 17.59 0.81 -8.39
N PRO A 15 18.31 1.67 -7.64
CA PRO A 15 17.85 3.03 -7.36
C PRO A 15 17.70 3.79 -8.67
N GLY A 16 16.49 3.99 -9.14
CA GLY A 16 16.21 4.71 -10.37
C GLY A 16 14.92 4.31 -11.09
N ASP A 17 14.42 3.12 -10.87
CA ASP A 17 13.24 2.60 -11.58
C ASP A 17 11.97 2.57 -10.72
N VAL A 18 11.80 3.54 -9.82
CA VAL A 18 10.58 3.61 -9.00
C VAL A 18 9.44 4.24 -9.80
N HIS A 19 8.33 3.56 -9.86
CA HIS A 19 7.14 3.98 -10.64
C HIS A 19 6.29 5.01 -9.87
N TRP A 20 6.87 6.18 -9.60
CA TRP A 20 6.19 7.29 -8.92
C TRP A 20 4.92 7.74 -9.63
N GLU A 21 4.84 7.56 -10.94
CA GLU A 21 3.66 7.88 -11.73
C GLU A 21 2.44 7.08 -11.28
N THR A 22 2.62 5.80 -10.99
CA THR A 22 1.55 4.92 -10.48
C THR A 22 1.03 5.42 -9.14
N ALA A 23 1.91 5.74 -8.20
CA ALA A 23 1.53 6.29 -6.90
C ALA A 23 0.84 7.65 -7.04
N ALA A 24 1.36 8.53 -7.90
CA ALA A 24 0.77 9.84 -8.17
C ALA A 24 -0.63 9.72 -8.79
N ARG A 25 -0.85 8.75 -9.68
CA ARG A 25 -2.16 8.49 -10.27
C ARG A 25 -3.18 8.04 -9.23
N VAL A 26 -2.82 7.09 -8.37
CA VAL A 26 -3.67 6.65 -7.27
C VAL A 26 -4.00 7.81 -6.33
N ALA A 27 -3.00 8.59 -5.92
CA ALA A 27 -3.21 9.75 -5.06
C ALA A 27 -4.18 10.77 -5.68
N ARG A 28 -4.05 11.06 -6.98
CA ARG A 28 -4.94 12.00 -7.69
C ARG A 28 -6.39 11.58 -7.66
N VAL A 29 -6.68 10.29 -7.67
CA VAL A 29 -8.03 9.74 -7.62
C VAL A 29 -8.59 9.75 -6.19
N VAL A 30 -7.76 9.45 -5.21
CA VAL A 30 -8.19 9.34 -3.80
C VAL A 30 -8.34 10.70 -3.12
N LEU A 31 -7.48 11.67 -3.45
CA LEU A 31 -7.44 12.98 -2.79
C LEU A 31 -8.76 13.77 -2.84
N PRO A 32 -9.50 13.85 -3.97
CA PRO A 32 -10.77 14.56 -4.01
C PRO A 32 -11.79 14.03 -3.00
N TRP A 33 -11.89 12.70 -2.88
CA TRP A 33 -12.76 12.08 -1.89
C TRP A 33 -12.35 12.45 -0.45
N LEU A 34 -11.05 12.50 -0.17
CA LEU A 34 -10.54 12.81 1.17
C LEU A 34 -10.83 14.26 1.59
N VAL A 35 -10.91 15.20 0.64
CA VAL A 35 -11.27 16.61 0.92
C VAL A 35 -12.65 16.70 1.55
N ASP A 36 -13.60 15.90 1.07
CA ASP A 36 -14.99 15.88 1.54
C ASP A 36 -15.24 14.85 2.67
N ALA A 37 -14.23 14.08 3.03
CA ALA A 37 -14.32 13.08 4.08
C ALA A 37 -14.54 13.70 5.48
N PRO A 38 -15.13 12.96 6.41
CA PRO A 38 -15.30 13.41 7.78
C PRO A 38 -14.00 13.92 8.40
N ALA A 39 -14.11 14.95 9.25
CA ALA A 39 -12.95 15.48 9.96
C ALA A 39 -12.21 14.36 10.72
N ARG A 40 -10.89 14.42 10.72
CA ARG A 40 -10.00 13.42 11.31
C ARG A 40 -9.94 12.07 10.55
N THR A 41 -10.46 11.99 9.34
CA THR A 41 -10.21 10.86 8.44
C THR A 41 -8.74 10.84 8.03
N VAL A 42 -8.11 9.70 8.18
CA VAL A 42 -6.78 9.40 7.63
C VAL A 42 -6.93 8.21 6.69
N LEU A 43 -6.39 8.33 5.48
CA LEU A 43 -6.30 7.20 4.56
C LEU A 43 -4.84 6.76 4.48
N ASN A 44 -4.60 5.50 4.81
CA ASN A 44 -3.36 4.82 4.45
C ASN A 44 -3.52 4.30 3.03
N VAL A 45 -2.65 4.75 2.12
CA VAL A 45 -2.67 4.35 0.71
C VAL A 45 -1.34 3.73 0.37
N ASN A 46 -1.35 2.44 0.10
CA ASN A 46 -0.18 1.68 -0.31
C ASN A 46 -0.29 1.36 -1.80
N THR A 47 0.75 1.68 -2.57
CA THR A 47 0.77 1.48 -4.02
C THR A 47 1.93 0.56 -4.39
N PRO A 48 1.71 -0.50 -5.20
CA PRO A 48 2.79 -1.34 -5.66
C PRO A 48 3.73 -0.56 -6.60
N ASP A 49 5.00 -0.87 -6.54
CA ASP A 49 6.02 -0.29 -7.42
C ASP A 49 6.04 -1.02 -8.77
N ILE A 50 5.04 -0.75 -9.58
CA ILE A 50 4.83 -1.33 -10.92
C ILE A 50 4.40 -0.24 -11.91
N PRO A 51 4.60 -0.44 -13.22
CA PRO A 51 4.03 0.43 -14.23
C PRO A 51 2.52 0.62 -14.07
N LEU A 52 2.01 1.81 -14.37
CA LEU A 52 0.58 2.11 -14.26
C LEU A 52 -0.30 1.16 -15.09
N ALA A 53 0.20 0.69 -16.23
CA ALA A 53 -0.52 -0.27 -17.08
C ALA A 53 -0.73 -1.63 -16.42
N ASP A 54 0.11 -1.99 -15.44
CA ASP A 54 0.07 -3.26 -14.72
C ASP A 54 -0.71 -3.14 -13.40
N LEU A 55 -1.09 -1.92 -13.00
CA LEU A 55 -1.92 -1.71 -11.83
C LEU A 55 -3.32 -2.26 -12.07
N ARG A 56 -3.74 -3.21 -11.23
CA ARG A 56 -5.04 -3.88 -11.36
C ARG A 56 -6.22 -3.02 -10.92
N GLY A 57 -5.97 -2.01 -10.07
CA GLY A 57 -6.96 -1.09 -9.53
C GLY A 57 -6.71 -0.77 -8.06
N VAL A 58 -7.76 -0.31 -7.37
CA VAL A 58 -7.72 0.06 -5.96
C VAL A 58 -8.65 -0.84 -5.16
N ARG A 59 -8.23 -1.30 -3.98
CA ARG A 59 -9.04 -2.10 -3.09
C ARG A 59 -8.96 -1.61 -1.65
N PHE A 60 -10.05 -1.82 -0.92
CA PHE A 60 -10.03 -1.73 0.53
C PHE A 60 -9.12 -2.84 1.08
N ALA A 61 -8.32 -2.49 2.08
CA ALA A 61 -7.44 -3.42 2.75
C ALA A 61 -7.57 -3.32 4.26
N GLU A 62 -7.41 -4.44 4.94
CA GLU A 62 -7.08 -4.44 6.35
C GLU A 62 -5.58 -4.21 6.53
N LEU A 63 -5.20 -3.53 7.61
CA LEU A 63 -3.78 -3.41 7.94
C LEU A 63 -3.23 -4.79 8.27
N ALA A 64 -2.12 -5.16 7.66
CA ALA A 64 -1.44 -6.40 8.01
C ALA A 64 -1.11 -6.39 9.51
N PRO A 65 -1.45 -7.45 10.27
CA PRO A 65 -1.23 -7.50 11.71
C PRO A 65 0.26 -7.47 12.08
N VAL A 66 1.10 -7.81 11.13
CA VAL A 66 2.57 -7.75 11.22
C VAL A 66 3.14 -7.31 9.88
N GLY A 67 4.25 -6.58 9.89
CA GLY A 67 4.93 -6.19 8.66
C GLY A 67 5.31 -7.43 7.83
N GLY A 68 5.41 -7.26 6.50
CA GLY A 68 5.77 -8.32 5.58
C GLY A 68 7.19 -8.90 5.81
N VAL A 69 7.92 -8.33 6.76
CA VAL A 69 9.28 -8.73 7.13
C VAL A 69 9.39 -8.76 8.65
N ARG A 70 9.97 -9.81 9.18
CA ARG A 70 10.34 -9.92 10.60
C ARG A 70 11.84 -10.01 10.74
N THR A 71 12.36 -9.41 11.79
CA THR A 71 13.75 -9.56 12.18
C THR A 71 13.91 -10.86 12.97
N VAL A 72 14.86 -11.70 12.55
CA VAL A 72 15.26 -12.91 13.29
C VAL A 72 16.73 -12.80 13.69
N ILE A 73 17.04 -13.30 14.87
CA ILE A 73 18.41 -13.41 15.34
C ILE A 73 18.99 -14.69 14.72
N THR A 74 19.98 -14.55 13.85
CA THR A 74 20.65 -15.67 13.15
C THR A 74 21.97 -16.06 13.82
N GLY A 75 22.54 -15.16 14.62
CA GLY A 75 23.76 -15.41 15.37
C GLY A 75 23.88 -14.53 16.60
N ARG A 76 24.62 -15.01 17.59
CA ARG A 76 24.99 -14.26 18.77
C ARG A 76 26.39 -14.66 19.21
N ASP A 77 27.26 -13.70 19.34
CA ASP A 77 28.58 -13.88 19.88
C ASP A 77 28.89 -12.85 20.97
N SER A 78 30.16 -12.83 21.43
CA SER A 78 30.61 -11.85 22.45
C SER A 78 30.72 -10.41 21.94
N THR A 79 30.61 -10.20 20.62
CA THR A 79 30.77 -8.89 19.97
C THR A 79 29.44 -8.31 19.50
N GLY A 80 28.36 -9.12 19.38
CA GLY A 80 27.06 -8.61 18.94
C GLY A 80 26.02 -9.68 18.63
N LEU A 81 24.97 -9.21 17.96
CA LEU A 81 23.88 -10.02 17.44
C LEU A 81 23.86 -9.90 15.92
N ASP A 82 23.83 -11.03 15.23
CA ASP A 82 23.52 -11.07 13.81
C ASP A 82 22.01 -11.10 13.64
N LEU A 83 21.49 -10.11 12.89
CA LEU A 83 20.07 -9.97 12.61
C LEU A 83 19.84 -10.18 11.12
N ASP A 84 18.85 -10.99 10.79
CA ASP A 84 18.41 -11.17 9.41
C ASP A 84 16.95 -10.76 9.26
N LEU A 85 16.58 -10.33 8.05
CA LEU A 85 15.23 -9.94 7.70
C LEU A 85 14.59 -11.07 6.90
N VAL A 86 13.61 -11.72 7.48
CA VAL A 86 12.91 -12.85 6.87
C VAL A 86 11.50 -12.45 6.50
N ALA A 87 11.09 -12.81 5.28
CA ALA A 87 9.72 -12.60 4.84
C ALA A 87 8.74 -13.34 5.76
N ASN A 88 7.68 -12.65 6.16
CA ASN A 88 6.66 -13.20 7.04
C ASN A 88 5.44 -13.62 6.22
N GLU A 89 5.53 -14.81 5.62
CA GLU A 89 4.49 -15.30 4.69
C GLU A 89 3.32 -16.00 5.38
N GLU A 90 3.52 -16.48 6.62
CA GLU A 90 2.57 -17.40 7.29
C GLU A 90 1.36 -16.74 7.94
N LEU A 91 1.30 -15.41 8.05
CA LEU A 91 0.27 -14.68 8.80
C LEU A 91 -0.34 -13.50 8.02
N MET A 92 -0.28 -13.52 6.69
CA MET A 92 -0.87 -12.45 5.88
C MET A 92 -2.24 -12.86 5.33
N PRO A 93 -3.34 -12.26 5.83
CA PRO A 93 -4.64 -12.40 5.21
C PRO A 93 -4.61 -11.91 3.74
N ASP A 94 -5.35 -12.55 2.87
CA ASP A 94 -5.39 -12.23 1.42
C ASP A 94 -5.92 -10.81 1.15
N ASP A 95 -6.68 -10.24 2.07
CA ASP A 95 -7.24 -8.89 2.04
C ASP A 95 -6.38 -7.85 2.78
N SER A 96 -5.20 -8.24 3.27
CA SER A 96 -4.27 -7.30 3.88
C SER A 96 -3.63 -6.37 2.84
N ASP A 97 -3.25 -5.19 3.27
CA ASP A 97 -2.54 -4.21 2.43
C ASP A 97 -1.31 -4.81 1.75
N THR A 98 -0.52 -5.57 2.48
CA THR A 98 0.70 -6.23 1.96
C THR A 98 0.37 -7.31 0.93
N ALA A 99 -0.66 -8.13 1.14
CA ALA A 99 -1.06 -9.15 0.17
C ALA A 99 -1.62 -8.52 -1.12
N LEU A 100 -2.40 -7.47 -1.00
CA LEU A 100 -2.95 -6.74 -2.14
C LEU A 100 -1.87 -6.09 -2.99
N ILE A 101 -0.88 -5.41 -2.36
CA ILE A 101 0.25 -4.82 -3.07
C ILE A 101 1.04 -5.87 -3.84
N ARG A 102 1.36 -7.00 -3.23
CA ARG A 102 2.05 -8.12 -3.90
C ARG A 102 1.27 -8.67 -5.10
N SER A 103 -0.06 -8.55 -5.06
CA SER A 103 -0.94 -8.97 -6.14
C SER A 103 -1.20 -7.90 -7.20
N GLY A 104 -0.53 -6.74 -7.12
CA GLY A 104 -0.64 -5.65 -8.10
C GLY A 104 -1.84 -4.73 -7.89
N TRP A 105 -2.43 -4.70 -6.70
CA TRP A 105 -3.49 -3.76 -6.32
C TRP A 105 -2.93 -2.62 -5.47
N ALA A 106 -3.43 -1.42 -5.67
CA ALA A 106 -3.29 -0.39 -4.66
C ALA A 106 -4.25 -0.68 -3.50
N ALA A 107 -3.76 -0.56 -2.28
CA ALA A 107 -4.51 -0.83 -1.06
C ALA A 107 -4.86 0.48 -0.36
N VAL A 108 -6.12 0.64 0.05
CA VAL A 108 -6.60 1.81 0.78
C VAL A 108 -7.24 1.38 2.08
N THR A 109 -6.74 1.92 3.19
CA THR A 109 -7.25 1.63 4.54
C THR A 109 -7.59 2.94 5.23
N PRO A 110 -8.86 3.20 5.57
CA PRO A 110 -9.21 4.31 6.45
C PRO A 110 -8.78 3.96 7.88
N ILE A 111 -8.04 4.85 8.49
CA ILE A 111 -7.57 4.72 9.87
C ILE A 111 -7.97 5.93 10.71
N THR A 112 -8.20 5.70 11.99
CA THR A 112 -8.18 6.77 12.99
C THR A 112 -6.80 6.77 13.66
N PRO A 113 -6.41 7.84 14.36
CA PRO A 113 -5.15 7.86 15.08
C PRO A 113 -4.93 6.68 16.04
N ALA A 114 -5.96 5.91 16.35
CA ALA A 114 -5.89 4.75 17.25
C ALA A 114 -6.46 3.44 16.67
N SER A 115 -7.23 3.47 15.60
CA SER A 115 -7.87 2.26 15.05
C SER A 115 -8.35 2.45 13.61
N ALA A 116 -8.39 1.37 12.84
CA ALA A 116 -9.09 1.32 11.58
C ALA A 116 -10.61 1.36 11.80
N PHE A 117 -11.35 2.03 10.92
CA PHE A 117 -12.81 2.05 10.96
C PHE A 117 -13.38 1.92 9.54
N GLY A 118 -14.58 1.35 9.44
CA GLY A 118 -15.25 1.19 8.16
C GLY A 118 -15.75 2.53 7.62
N LEU A 119 -15.38 2.83 6.39
CA LEU A 119 -15.96 3.90 5.57
C LEU A 119 -16.44 3.31 4.25
N ASP A 120 -17.52 3.87 3.74
CA ASP A 120 -17.95 3.57 2.37
C ASP A 120 -17.05 4.34 1.40
N LEU A 121 -16.18 3.62 0.74
CA LEU A 121 -15.22 4.17 -0.22
C LEU A 121 -15.74 3.97 -1.64
N PRO A 122 -15.70 4.99 -2.51
CA PRO A 122 -16.17 4.90 -3.89
C PRO A 122 -15.15 4.16 -4.79
N LEU A 123 -14.78 2.94 -4.41
CA LEU A 123 -13.71 2.19 -5.07
C LEU A 123 -13.97 1.95 -6.56
N ALA A 124 -15.22 1.65 -6.92
CA ALA A 124 -15.59 1.42 -8.33
C ALA A 124 -15.46 2.68 -9.19
N GLU A 125 -15.65 3.87 -8.61
CA GLU A 125 -15.41 5.14 -9.28
C GLU A 125 -13.92 5.37 -9.47
N TRP A 126 -13.13 5.18 -8.41
CA TRP A 126 -11.67 5.31 -8.48
C TRP A 126 -11.03 4.35 -9.47
N GLU A 127 -11.49 3.10 -9.54
CA GLU A 127 -11.00 2.12 -10.52
C GLU A 127 -11.24 2.59 -11.95
N ARG A 128 -12.41 3.17 -12.24
CA ARG A 128 -12.73 3.72 -13.57
C ARG A 128 -11.83 4.90 -13.91
N ASP A 129 -11.62 5.82 -12.98
CA ASP A 129 -10.80 7.01 -13.19
C ASP A 129 -9.32 6.68 -13.36
N ILE A 130 -8.82 5.65 -12.68
CA ILE A 130 -7.46 5.14 -12.87
C ILE A 130 -7.32 4.46 -14.24
N GLY A 131 -8.34 3.70 -14.66
CA GLY A 131 -8.30 2.94 -15.92
C GLY A 131 -8.70 3.72 -17.18
N GLY A 132 -9.32 4.91 -17.03
CA GLY A 132 -10.06 5.55 -18.11
C GLY A 132 -9.27 6.48 -19.05
N GLU A 133 -8.12 7.00 -18.65
CA GLU A 133 -7.48 8.08 -19.42
C GLU A 133 -6.27 7.66 -20.28
N ASP A 134 -5.70 6.46 -20.13
CA ASP A 134 -4.43 6.14 -20.82
C ASP A 134 -4.24 4.67 -21.22
N ARG A 135 -5.30 3.92 -21.52
CA ARG A 135 -5.11 2.64 -22.22
C ARG A 135 -5.11 2.91 -23.74
N PRO A 136 -3.96 2.82 -24.44
CA PRO A 136 -3.98 2.78 -25.90
C PRO A 136 -4.80 1.57 -26.36
N ARG A 137 -5.69 1.81 -27.29
CA ARG A 137 -6.51 0.78 -27.97
C ARG A 137 -5.62 -0.13 -28.79
#